data_ff701cdaff2c3c960094e3af6d1850e9
#
_entry.id   ff701cdaff2c3c960094e3af6d1850e9
#
_cell.length_a   1.000
_cell.length_b   1.000
_cell.length_c   1.000
_cell.angle_alpha   90.00
_cell.angle_beta   90.00
_cell.angle_gamma   90.00
#
_symmetry.space_group_name_H-M   'P 1'
#
loop_
_entity.id
_entity.type
_entity.pdbx_description
1 polymer ?
#
loop_
_entity_poly.entity_id
_entity_poly.type
_entity_poly.pdbx_seq_one_letter_code
_entity_poly.pdbx_strand_id
1 'polypeptide(L)'
;MKRKRRRGNGEGTVFEDKKNKRWIGQYIAGTSADGKAIRKSVYGKTQKEVLNKLNEIKYKMNNDMYIEKNGIELVKIMEDIREEKLASNTISGGQYARLKWTINKIKNSKIGNMKIQDITKNDIQEFLNSIKDLSDSYIKKIYEQFVQAYRRAEIKKYISYNPMYEVIKPKSNKQTKVVEALNINVQKAFTQYLNKVSIVDEPYKNIFLIQMYMGLRIGEVLALSKESVDLENKVLYVKRTLTNDKEFAIILGNKTKTYSGNRTLPIPDFLVPIFEEQLKYTNENLHNLIFTNNDSYIRTSAINKELKRIFKEELNVDSKNISTHCLRHTYGTRCIEAGMTAVVLQRLMGHKDVTVTLNTYTSVFNKFKEDELEKVNTYLNNNQLNFVNNSN
;
A
#
# COMPACT_ATOMS: atom_id res chain seq x y z
N MET A 1 -43.34 -31.42 -53.89
CA MET A 1 -42.20 -30.77 -53.21
C MET A 1 -42.69 -30.15 -51.90
N LYS A 2 -42.29 -30.68 -50.71
CA LYS A 2 -42.66 -30.06 -49.41
C LYS A 2 -41.85 -28.78 -49.24
N ARG A 3 -42.53 -27.59 -49.17
CA ARG A 3 -41.89 -26.30 -48.87
C ARG A 3 -41.18 -26.38 -47.51
N LYS A 4 -39.86 -26.20 -47.48
CA LYS A 4 -39.12 -26.08 -46.24
C LYS A 4 -39.71 -24.90 -45.44
N ARG A 5 -40.27 -25.14 -44.25
CA ARG A 5 -40.76 -24.07 -43.36
C ARG A 5 -39.62 -23.09 -43.08
N ARG A 6 -39.83 -21.82 -43.41
CA ARG A 6 -38.92 -20.74 -42.99
C ARG A 6 -39.00 -20.59 -41.49
N ARG A 7 -37.85 -20.47 -40.85
CA ARG A 7 -37.76 -20.12 -39.44
C ARG A 7 -38.32 -18.74 -39.18
N GLY A 8 -38.81 -18.51 -37.97
CA GLY A 8 -39.34 -17.22 -37.53
C GLY A 8 -38.28 -16.14 -37.47
N ASN A 9 -38.69 -14.87 -37.56
CA ASN A 9 -37.81 -13.73 -37.38
C ASN A 9 -37.10 -13.81 -36.00
N GLY A 10 -35.78 -13.69 -35.97
CA GLY A 10 -34.97 -13.83 -34.78
C GLY A 10 -34.42 -15.24 -34.48
N GLU A 11 -34.87 -16.29 -35.21
CA GLU A 11 -34.39 -17.66 -34.97
C GLU A 11 -33.01 -18.00 -35.56
N GLY A 12 -32.38 -17.06 -36.30
CA GLY A 12 -31.14 -17.28 -37.00
C GLY A 12 -31.26 -18.22 -38.20
N THR A 13 -30.26 -18.23 -39.05
CA THR A 13 -30.25 -19.06 -40.26
C THR A 13 -29.23 -20.18 -40.12
N VAL A 14 -29.60 -21.42 -40.51
CA VAL A 14 -28.68 -22.55 -40.54
C VAL A 14 -28.62 -23.13 -41.94
N PHE A 15 -27.43 -23.25 -42.50
CA PHE A 15 -27.20 -23.81 -43.84
C PHE A 15 -25.89 -24.59 -43.90
N GLU A 16 -25.78 -25.47 -44.92
CA GLU A 16 -24.58 -26.25 -45.14
C GLU A 16 -23.60 -25.53 -46.04
N ASP A 17 -22.38 -25.39 -45.59
CA ASP A 17 -21.23 -24.94 -46.39
C ASP A 17 -20.60 -26.16 -47.04
N LYS A 18 -21.11 -26.54 -48.22
CA LYS A 18 -20.68 -27.74 -48.96
C LYS A 18 -19.19 -27.67 -49.36
N LYS A 19 -18.66 -26.46 -49.61
CA LYS A 19 -17.26 -26.23 -49.99
C LYS A 19 -16.31 -26.66 -48.87
N ASN A 20 -16.65 -26.32 -47.66
CA ASN A 20 -15.82 -26.60 -46.47
C ASN A 20 -16.36 -27.76 -45.64
N LYS A 21 -17.32 -28.54 -46.15
CA LYS A 21 -17.92 -29.72 -45.49
C LYS A 21 -18.33 -29.47 -44.03
N ARG A 22 -19.00 -28.32 -43.78
CA ARG A 22 -19.43 -27.90 -42.47
C ARG A 22 -20.80 -27.23 -42.48
N TRP A 23 -21.45 -27.17 -41.32
CA TRP A 23 -22.68 -26.41 -41.13
C TRP A 23 -22.39 -25.02 -40.55
N ILE A 24 -23.14 -24.01 -40.98
CA ILE A 24 -23.02 -22.63 -40.53
C ILE A 24 -24.36 -22.19 -39.94
N GLY A 25 -24.34 -21.61 -38.74
CA GLY A 25 -25.46 -20.94 -38.11
C GLY A 25 -25.18 -19.45 -37.98
N GLN A 26 -26.07 -18.60 -38.45
CA GLN A 26 -25.95 -17.15 -38.32
C GLN A 26 -26.98 -16.59 -37.35
N TYR A 27 -26.56 -15.64 -36.52
CA TYR A 27 -27.41 -14.90 -35.61
C TYR A 27 -27.04 -13.42 -35.60
N ILE A 28 -27.96 -12.57 -35.12
CA ILE A 28 -27.72 -11.14 -34.95
C ILE A 28 -27.17 -10.94 -33.55
N ALA A 29 -25.93 -10.44 -33.44
CA ALA A 29 -25.23 -10.21 -32.18
C ALA A 29 -25.50 -8.83 -31.58
N GLY A 30 -26.09 -7.91 -32.33
CA GLY A 30 -26.39 -6.54 -31.93
C GLY A 30 -26.64 -5.64 -33.14
N THR A 31 -26.69 -4.34 -32.90
CA THR A 31 -26.84 -3.31 -33.94
C THR A 31 -25.64 -2.35 -33.88
N SER A 32 -25.04 -2.03 -35.01
CA SER A 32 -23.95 -1.04 -35.10
C SER A 32 -24.47 0.38 -34.83
N ALA A 33 -23.54 1.31 -34.60
CA ALA A 33 -23.88 2.74 -34.43
C ALA A 33 -24.73 3.33 -35.59
N ASP A 34 -24.56 2.75 -36.79
CA ASP A 34 -25.30 3.16 -38.02
C ASP A 34 -26.64 2.41 -38.16
N GLY A 35 -27.14 1.74 -37.14
CA GLY A 35 -28.41 1.01 -37.15
C GLY A 35 -28.40 -0.33 -37.91
N LYS A 36 -27.26 -0.80 -38.42
CA LYS A 36 -27.14 -2.05 -39.17
C LYS A 36 -26.95 -3.25 -38.22
N ALA A 37 -27.66 -4.34 -38.51
CA ALA A 37 -27.54 -5.60 -37.72
C ALA A 37 -26.16 -6.22 -37.87
N ILE A 38 -25.46 -6.42 -36.75
CA ILE A 38 -24.19 -7.15 -36.66
C ILE A 38 -24.50 -8.64 -36.70
N ARG A 39 -24.15 -9.31 -37.82
CA ARG A 39 -24.35 -10.76 -37.98
C ARG A 39 -23.07 -11.52 -37.64
N LYS A 40 -23.23 -12.59 -36.85
CA LYS A 40 -22.14 -13.51 -36.52
C LYS A 40 -22.50 -14.94 -36.86
N SER A 41 -21.49 -15.79 -37.02
CA SER A 41 -21.65 -17.16 -37.45
C SER A 41 -21.04 -18.11 -36.43
N VAL A 42 -21.71 -19.28 -36.23
CA VAL A 42 -21.20 -20.44 -35.53
C VAL A 42 -21.04 -21.60 -36.53
N TYR A 43 -20.08 -22.46 -36.27
CA TYR A 43 -19.71 -23.55 -37.14
C TYR A 43 -19.81 -24.89 -36.40
N GLY A 44 -20.17 -25.95 -37.12
CA GLY A 44 -20.19 -27.30 -36.60
C GLY A 44 -20.12 -28.34 -37.73
N LYS A 45 -19.82 -29.56 -37.34
CA LYS A 45 -19.77 -30.73 -38.31
C LYS A 45 -21.16 -31.20 -38.70
N THR A 46 -22.14 -30.97 -37.82
CA THR A 46 -23.52 -31.41 -38.07
C THR A 46 -24.52 -30.24 -37.86
N GLN A 47 -25.69 -30.32 -38.49
CA GLN A 47 -26.77 -29.38 -38.32
C GLN A 47 -27.21 -29.29 -36.87
N LYS A 48 -27.32 -30.45 -36.17
CA LYS A 48 -27.73 -30.55 -34.79
C LYS A 48 -26.76 -29.78 -33.86
N GLU A 49 -25.48 -29.92 -34.08
CA GLU A 49 -24.44 -29.22 -33.31
C GLU A 49 -24.57 -27.69 -33.45
N VAL A 50 -24.76 -27.19 -34.69
CA VAL A 50 -24.94 -25.78 -34.94
C VAL A 50 -26.22 -25.24 -34.32
N LEU A 51 -27.29 -26.02 -34.36
CA LEU A 51 -28.57 -25.66 -33.73
C LEU A 51 -28.43 -25.55 -32.21
N ASN A 52 -27.74 -26.49 -31.58
CA ASN A 52 -27.49 -26.43 -30.14
C ASN A 52 -26.67 -25.19 -29.76
N LYS A 53 -25.61 -24.90 -30.50
CA LYS A 53 -24.81 -23.66 -30.32
C LYS A 53 -25.64 -22.38 -30.47
N LEU A 54 -26.51 -22.32 -31.48
CA LEU A 54 -27.38 -21.17 -31.69
C LEU A 54 -28.40 -21.02 -30.54
N ASN A 55 -28.99 -22.10 -30.07
CA ASN A 55 -29.95 -22.09 -28.97
C ASN A 55 -29.28 -21.66 -27.66
N GLU A 56 -28.08 -22.13 -27.38
CA GLU A 56 -27.27 -21.71 -26.23
C GLU A 56 -26.95 -20.19 -26.28
N ILE A 57 -26.53 -19.69 -27.44
CA ILE A 57 -26.24 -18.27 -27.62
C ILE A 57 -27.51 -17.43 -27.41
N LYS A 58 -28.62 -17.85 -27.97
CA LYS A 58 -29.90 -17.16 -27.78
C LYS A 58 -30.37 -17.15 -26.33
N TYR A 59 -30.26 -18.30 -25.65
CA TYR A 59 -30.56 -18.37 -24.22
C TYR A 59 -29.72 -17.37 -23.44
N LYS A 60 -28.40 -17.31 -23.70
CA LYS A 60 -27.49 -16.35 -23.08
C LYS A 60 -27.84 -14.90 -23.41
N MET A 61 -28.24 -14.61 -24.67
CA MET A 61 -28.66 -13.27 -25.10
C MET A 61 -29.95 -12.81 -24.43
N ASN A 62 -30.94 -13.69 -24.37
CA ASN A 62 -32.26 -13.40 -23.79
C ASN A 62 -32.20 -13.19 -22.26
N ASN A 63 -31.18 -13.72 -21.61
CA ASN A 63 -30.97 -13.59 -20.16
C ASN A 63 -29.84 -12.59 -19.82
N ASP A 64 -29.45 -11.71 -20.75
CA ASP A 64 -28.33 -10.76 -20.58
C ASP A 64 -26.97 -11.41 -20.17
N MET A 65 -26.85 -12.72 -20.40
CA MET A 65 -25.65 -13.50 -20.06
C MET A 65 -24.69 -13.65 -21.25
N TYR A 66 -25.08 -13.16 -22.44
CA TYR A 66 -24.23 -13.24 -23.62
C TYR A 66 -23.15 -12.18 -23.58
N ILE A 67 -21.91 -12.63 -23.49
CA ILE A 67 -20.73 -11.79 -23.61
C ILE A 67 -19.92 -12.26 -24.80
N GLU A 68 -19.65 -11.35 -25.69
CA GLU A 68 -18.81 -11.61 -26.84
C GLU A 68 -17.39 -12.01 -26.40
N LYS A 69 -16.80 -13.03 -27.03
CA LYS A 69 -15.38 -13.32 -26.85
C LYS A 69 -14.58 -12.11 -27.28
N ASN A 70 -13.93 -11.48 -26.33
CA ASN A 70 -12.97 -10.40 -26.54
C ASN A 70 -11.55 -10.91 -26.28
N GLY A 71 -10.58 -10.24 -26.86
CA GLY A 71 -9.16 -10.60 -26.67
C GLY A 71 -8.49 -9.90 -25.51
N ILE A 72 -9.27 -9.34 -24.56
CA ILE A 72 -8.77 -8.48 -23.49
C ILE A 72 -8.00 -9.32 -22.46
N GLU A 73 -6.74 -8.97 -22.26
CA GLU A 73 -5.88 -9.59 -21.26
C GLU A 73 -6.12 -9.01 -19.87
N LEU A 74 -6.04 -9.86 -18.85
CA LEU A 74 -6.18 -9.46 -17.44
C LEU A 74 -5.18 -8.33 -17.08
N VAL A 75 -3.92 -8.49 -17.48
CA VAL A 75 -2.85 -7.53 -17.18
C VAL A 75 -3.16 -6.15 -17.76
N LYS A 76 -3.72 -6.09 -18.98
CA LYS A 76 -4.09 -4.83 -19.62
C LYS A 76 -5.12 -4.05 -18.79
N ILE A 77 -6.13 -4.75 -18.25
CA ILE A 77 -7.13 -4.12 -17.37
C ILE A 77 -6.48 -3.57 -16.09
N MET A 78 -5.54 -4.32 -15.51
CA MET A 78 -4.81 -3.88 -14.31
C MET A 78 -3.94 -2.64 -14.60
N GLU A 79 -3.26 -2.62 -15.74
CA GLU A 79 -2.46 -1.48 -16.18
C GLU A 79 -3.34 -0.24 -16.40
N ASP A 80 -4.47 -0.38 -17.09
CA ASP A 80 -5.41 0.73 -17.31
C ASP A 80 -5.95 1.30 -15.98
N ILE A 81 -6.29 0.44 -15.00
CA ILE A 81 -6.69 0.87 -13.66
C ILE A 81 -5.57 1.66 -12.97
N ARG A 82 -4.33 1.21 -13.11
CA ARG A 82 -3.18 1.89 -12.52
C ARG A 82 -2.98 3.28 -13.13
N GLU A 83 -3.05 3.40 -14.46
CA GLU A 83 -2.92 4.68 -15.17
C GLU A 83 -4.02 5.66 -14.78
N GLU A 84 -5.27 5.21 -14.75
CA GLU A 84 -6.40 6.04 -14.32
C GLU A 84 -6.25 6.55 -12.88
N LYS A 85 -5.77 5.69 -11.96
CA LYS A 85 -5.52 6.09 -10.58
C LYS A 85 -4.42 7.15 -10.44
N LEU A 86 -3.39 7.08 -11.29
CA LEU A 86 -2.35 8.11 -11.32
C LEU A 86 -2.89 9.41 -11.89
N ALA A 87 -3.60 9.35 -13.03
CA ALA A 87 -4.20 10.51 -13.69
C ALA A 87 -5.22 11.24 -12.80
N SER A 88 -5.99 10.50 -12.00
CA SER A 88 -6.96 11.05 -11.03
C SER A 88 -6.34 11.45 -9.69
N ASN A 89 -5.02 11.39 -9.51
CA ASN A 89 -4.30 11.69 -8.28
C ASN A 89 -4.75 10.86 -7.05
N THR A 90 -5.42 9.71 -7.27
CA THR A 90 -5.84 8.82 -6.17
C THR A 90 -4.68 8.01 -5.59
N ILE A 91 -3.58 7.88 -6.33
CA ILE A 91 -2.34 7.26 -5.88
C ILE A 91 -1.14 8.18 -6.13
N SER A 92 -0.11 8.05 -5.28
CA SER A 92 1.17 8.74 -5.48
C SER A 92 2.05 7.99 -6.49
N GLY A 93 3.09 8.68 -7.04
CA GLY A 93 4.09 8.05 -7.90
C GLY A 93 4.71 6.80 -7.31
N GLY A 94 5.12 6.83 -6.05
CA GLY A 94 5.65 5.64 -5.38
C GLY A 94 4.63 4.51 -5.15
N GLN A 95 3.32 4.82 -5.11
CA GLN A 95 2.28 3.78 -5.10
C GLN A 95 2.07 3.20 -6.51
N TYR A 96 2.10 4.04 -7.54
CA TYR A 96 2.07 3.62 -8.94
C TYR A 96 3.22 2.64 -9.24
N ALA A 97 4.45 3.00 -8.88
CA ALA A 97 5.62 2.15 -9.08
C ALA A 97 5.48 0.79 -8.37
N ARG A 98 4.94 0.76 -7.15
CA ARG A 98 4.65 -0.49 -6.43
C ARG A 98 3.56 -1.33 -7.10
N LEU A 99 2.52 -0.69 -7.65
CA LEU A 99 1.49 -1.40 -8.43
C LEU A 99 2.08 -1.99 -9.71
N LYS A 100 2.93 -1.25 -10.42
CA LYS A 100 3.69 -1.75 -11.59
C LYS A 100 4.46 -3.03 -11.25
N TRP A 101 5.11 -3.06 -10.10
CA TRP A 101 5.85 -4.24 -9.61
C TRP A 101 4.95 -5.44 -9.36
N THR A 102 3.81 -5.24 -8.72
CA THR A 102 2.86 -6.33 -8.46
C THR A 102 2.19 -6.83 -9.74
N ILE A 103 1.87 -5.94 -10.69
CA ILE A 103 1.35 -6.30 -12.01
C ILE A 103 2.40 -7.12 -12.79
N ASN A 104 3.66 -6.72 -12.77
CA ASN A 104 4.73 -7.47 -13.43
C ASN A 104 4.89 -8.89 -12.85
N LYS A 105 4.68 -9.07 -11.54
CA LYS A 105 4.69 -10.40 -10.93
C LYS A 105 3.58 -11.30 -11.50
N ILE A 106 2.39 -10.74 -11.75
CA ILE A 106 1.27 -11.44 -12.38
C ILE A 106 1.59 -11.71 -13.86
N LYS A 107 2.08 -10.68 -14.57
CA LYS A 107 2.44 -10.75 -16.00
C LYS A 107 3.45 -11.88 -16.31
N ASN A 108 4.42 -12.07 -15.41
CA ASN A 108 5.45 -13.11 -15.55
C ASN A 108 4.99 -14.49 -15.06
N SER A 109 3.71 -14.69 -14.81
CA SER A 109 3.12 -15.97 -14.42
C SER A 109 2.30 -16.58 -15.56
N LYS A 110 1.87 -17.84 -15.38
CA LYS A 110 1.02 -18.55 -16.35
C LYS A 110 -0.24 -17.78 -16.74
N ILE A 111 -0.87 -17.10 -15.78
CA ILE A 111 -2.13 -16.37 -16.01
C ILE A 111 -1.92 -14.97 -16.60
N GLY A 112 -0.68 -14.46 -16.65
CA GLY A 112 -0.39 -13.08 -17.08
C GLY A 112 -0.74 -12.78 -18.52
N ASN A 113 -0.58 -13.77 -19.41
CA ASN A 113 -0.85 -13.66 -20.84
C ASN A 113 -2.22 -14.25 -21.24
N MET A 114 -3.04 -14.66 -20.26
CA MET A 114 -4.36 -15.21 -20.53
C MET A 114 -5.39 -14.11 -20.72
N LYS A 115 -6.35 -14.37 -21.60
CA LYS A 115 -7.54 -13.52 -21.73
C LYS A 115 -8.37 -13.63 -20.47
N ILE A 116 -8.94 -12.51 -20.02
CA ILE A 116 -9.70 -12.48 -18.77
C ILE A 116 -10.88 -13.46 -18.74
N GLN A 117 -11.47 -13.75 -19.92
CA GLN A 117 -12.57 -14.70 -20.08
C GLN A 117 -12.18 -16.17 -19.94
N ASP A 118 -10.89 -16.47 -20.17
CA ASP A 118 -10.38 -17.85 -20.16
C ASP A 118 -9.75 -18.24 -18.81
N ILE A 119 -9.57 -17.27 -17.90
CA ILE A 119 -9.02 -17.49 -16.56
C ILE A 119 -10.13 -17.99 -15.63
N THR A 120 -9.90 -19.15 -15.04
CA THR A 120 -10.82 -19.76 -14.08
C THR A 120 -10.49 -19.38 -12.64
N LYS A 121 -11.44 -19.64 -11.70
CA LYS A 121 -11.18 -19.58 -10.27
C LYS A 121 -9.92 -20.36 -9.87
N ASN A 122 -9.76 -21.56 -10.41
CA ASN A 122 -8.64 -22.44 -10.06
C ASN A 122 -7.31 -21.86 -10.48
N ASP A 123 -7.23 -21.25 -11.67
CA ASP A 123 -5.98 -20.59 -12.13
C ASP A 123 -5.56 -19.45 -11.20
N ILE A 124 -6.53 -18.65 -10.74
CA ILE A 124 -6.27 -17.53 -9.79
C ILE A 124 -5.84 -18.09 -8.43
N GLN A 125 -6.54 -19.10 -7.93
CA GLN A 125 -6.24 -19.71 -6.63
C GLN A 125 -4.87 -20.37 -6.63
N GLU A 126 -4.51 -21.09 -7.68
CA GLU A 126 -3.19 -21.69 -7.87
C GLU A 126 -2.09 -20.63 -7.85
N PHE A 127 -2.25 -19.56 -8.62
CA PHE A 127 -1.32 -18.45 -8.61
C PHE A 127 -1.18 -17.81 -7.21
N LEU A 128 -2.28 -17.51 -6.54
CA LEU A 128 -2.24 -16.93 -5.19
C LEU A 128 -1.57 -17.89 -4.18
N ASN A 129 -1.80 -19.18 -4.30
CA ASN A 129 -1.15 -20.19 -3.46
C ASN A 129 0.37 -20.28 -3.73
N SER A 130 0.81 -20.05 -4.96
CA SER A 130 2.23 -20.06 -5.32
C SER A 130 3.05 -18.91 -4.72
N ILE A 131 2.38 -17.86 -4.25
CA ILE A 131 3.02 -16.67 -3.65
C ILE A 131 2.92 -16.60 -2.13
N LYS A 132 2.55 -17.68 -1.44
CA LYS A 132 2.43 -17.72 0.03
C LYS A 132 3.71 -17.36 0.80
N ASP A 133 4.87 -17.52 0.17
CA ASP A 133 6.17 -17.15 0.74
C ASP A 133 6.47 -15.64 0.69
N LEU A 134 5.57 -14.85 0.14
CA LEU A 134 5.63 -13.39 0.22
C LEU A 134 4.94 -12.89 1.50
N SER A 135 5.18 -11.63 1.86
CA SER A 135 4.52 -11.04 3.04
C SER A 135 2.99 -10.92 2.84
N ASP A 136 2.23 -11.01 3.93
CA ASP A 136 0.76 -10.92 3.88
C ASP A 136 0.29 -9.60 3.25
N SER A 137 0.98 -8.49 3.52
CA SER A 137 0.70 -7.19 2.90
C SER A 137 0.92 -7.18 1.38
N TYR A 138 1.87 -7.96 0.87
CA TYR A 138 2.13 -8.09 -0.56
C TYR A 138 1.09 -8.97 -1.24
N ILE A 139 0.76 -10.12 -0.62
CA ILE A 139 -0.32 -11.00 -1.08
C ILE A 139 -1.65 -10.24 -1.15
N LYS A 140 -1.96 -9.46 -0.09
CA LYS A 140 -3.15 -8.62 -0.05
C LYS A 140 -3.20 -7.63 -1.23
N LYS A 141 -2.10 -6.95 -1.55
CA LYS A 141 -2.04 -6.01 -2.68
C LYS A 141 -2.28 -6.70 -4.02
N ILE A 142 -1.71 -7.88 -4.23
CA ILE A 142 -1.95 -8.66 -5.45
C ILE A 142 -3.41 -9.08 -5.52
N TYR A 143 -3.97 -9.62 -4.44
CA TYR A 143 -5.37 -10.02 -4.37
C TYR A 143 -6.32 -8.85 -4.69
N GLU A 144 -6.08 -7.68 -4.11
CA GLU A 144 -6.86 -6.47 -4.39
C GLU A 144 -6.81 -6.03 -5.86
N GLN A 145 -5.71 -6.27 -6.57
CA GLN A 145 -5.63 -5.99 -8.00
C GLN A 145 -6.51 -6.94 -8.82
N PHE A 146 -6.55 -8.23 -8.48
CA PHE A 146 -7.50 -9.16 -9.09
C PHE A 146 -8.94 -8.72 -8.84
N VAL A 147 -9.30 -8.42 -7.59
CA VAL A 147 -10.65 -7.94 -7.24
C VAL A 147 -11.04 -6.72 -8.08
N GLN A 148 -10.15 -5.74 -8.20
CA GLN A 148 -10.44 -4.52 -8.97
C GLN A 148 -10.55 -4.78 -10.47
N ALA A 149 -9.69 -5.62 -11.04
CA ALA A 149 -9.70 -5.96 -12.45
C ALA A 149 -10.98 -6.74 -12.84
N TYR A 150 -11.35 -7.73 -12.04
CA TYR A 150 -12.55 -8.51 -12.30
C TYR A 150 -13.84 -7.73 -12.07
N ARG A 151 -13.88 -6.86 -11.04
CA ARG A 151 -15.00 -5.94 -10.84
C ARG A 151 -15.18 -5.00 -12.06
N ARG A 152 -14.07 -4.47 -12.61
CA ARG A 152 -14.13 -3.65 -13.83
C ARG A 152 -14.60 -4.45 -15.03
N ALA A 153 -14.11 -5.68 -15.20
CA ALA A 153 -14.51 -6.55 -16.28
C ALA A 153 -16.00 -6.91 -16.24
N GLU A 154 -16.54 -7.11 -15.04
CA GLU A 154 -17.96 -7.35 -14.82
C GLU A 154 -18.81 -6.12 -15.17
N ILE A 155 -18.46 -4.94 -14.65
CA ILE A 155 -19.15 -3.67 -14.96
C ILE A 155 -19.14 -3.36 -16.47
N LYS A 156 -18.00 -3.62 -17.13
CA LYS A 156 -17.86 -3.39 -18.57
C LYS A 156 -18.42 -4.55 -19.42
N LYS A 157 -19.04 -5.54 -18.80
CA LYS A 157 -19.59 -6.75 -19.46
C LYS A 157 -18.54 -7.49 -20.31
N TYR A 158 -17.28 -7.55 -19.83
CA TYR A 158 -16.24 -8.35 -20.46
C TYR A 158 -16.31 -9.82 -20.06
N ILE A 159 -16.89 -10.11 -18.91
CA ILE A 159 -17.12 -11.44 -18.34
C ILE A 159 -18.57 -11.57 -17.89
N SER A 160 -19.12 -12.81 -17.94
CA SER A 160 -20.47 -13.14 -17.47
C SER A 160 -20.53 -13.54 -16.00
N TYR A 161 -19.39 -13.93 -15.45
CA TYR A 161 -19.24 -14.34 -14.07
C TYR A 161 -17.89 -13.87 -13.52
N ASN A 162 -17.90 -13.40 -12.30
CA ASN A 162 -16.70 -12.93 -11.63
C ASN A 162 -16.12 -14.04 -10.73
N PRO A 163 -15.02 -14.70 -11.13
CA PRO A 163 -14.45 -15.81 -10.38
C PRO A 163 -13.93 -15.41 -8.99
N MET A 164 -13.70 -14.10 -8.76
CA MET A 164 -13.21 -13.60 -7.48
C MET A 164 -14.20 -13.78 -6.32
N TYR A 165 -15.48 -14.02 -6.59
CA TYR A 165 -16.48 -14.33 -5.55
C TYR A 165 -16.16 -15.63 -4.80
N GLU A 166 -15.46 -16.56 -5.43
CA GLU A 166 -15.11 -17.85 -4.86
C GLU A 166 -13.62 -17.99 -4.50
N VAL A 167 -12.78 -17.03 -4.89
CA VAL A 167 -11.34 -17.08 -4.62
C VAL A 167 -11.05 -16.67 -3.18
N ILE A 168 -10.29 -17.51 -2.49
CA ILE A 168 -9.89 -17.26 -1.10
C ILE A 168 -8.50 -16.64 -1.08
N LYS A 169 -8.36 -15.48 -0.42
CA LYS A 169 -7.06 -14.87 -0.17
C LYS A 169 -6.23 -15.76 0.78
N PRO A 170 -5.09 -16.32 0.35
CA PRO A 170 -4.27 -17.14 1.22
C PRO A 170 -3.58 -16.28 2.29
N LYS A 171 -3.26 -16.92 3.43
CA LYS A 171 -2.37 -16.35 4.44
C LYS A 171 -0.91 -16.54 4.02
N SER A 172 -0.07 -15.60 4.43
CA SER A 172 1.38 -15.72 4.24
C SER A 172 1.97 -16.82 5.11
N ASN A 173 2.96 -17.56 4.58
CA ASN A 173 3.81 -18.45 5.36
C ASN A 173 4.85 -17.67 6.19
N LYS A 174 5.08 -16.37 5.90
CA LYS A 174 6.02 -15.53 6.64
C LYS A 174 5.35 -14.93 7.86
N GLN A 175 6.05 -15.02 8.97
CA GLN A 175 5.68 -14.24 10.15
C GLN A 175 5.72 -12.74 9.85
N THR A 176 4.71 -12.02 10.31
CA THR A 176 4.70 -10.56 10.21
C THR A 176 5.79 -9.99 11.10
N LYS A 177 6.70 -9.21 10.51
CA LYS A 177 7.72 -8.50 11.29
C LYS A 177 7.04 -7.41 12.11
N VAL A 178 7.12 -7.50 13.40
CA VAL A 178 6.72 -6.43 14.31
C VAL A 178 7.89 -5.45 14.43
N VAL A 179 7.62 -4.18 14.27
CA VAL A 179 8.60 -3.13 14.56
C VAL A 179 8.49 -2.82 16.04
N GLU A 180 9.55 -3.09 16.77
CA GLU A 180 9.63 -2.84 18.22
C GLU A 180 10.45 -1.59 18.52
N ALA A 181 10.14 -0.95 19.65
CA ALA A 181 10.96 0.11 20.19
C ALA A 181 12.30 -0.45 20.69
N LEU A 182 13.33 0.36 20.64
CA LEU A 182 14.61 0.01 21.28
C LEU A 182 14.40 -0.18 22.77
N ASN A 183 15.00 -1.23 23.32
CA ASN A 183 15.12 -1.35 24.77
C ASN A 183 15.83 -0.11 25.32
N ILE A 184 15.46 0.33 26.53
CA ILE A 184 15.99 1.57 27.13
C ILE A 184 17.51 1.56 27.28
N ASN A 185 18.10 0.41 27.60
CA ASN A 185 19.57 0.29 27.73
C ASN A 185 20.26 0.37 26.36
N VAL A 186 19.67 -0.24 25.33
CA VAL A 186 20.15 -0.15 23.94
C VAL A 186 20.02 1.27 23.42
N GLN A 187 18.91 1.96 23.72
CA GLN A 187 18.74 3.38 23.36
C GLN A 187 19.80 4.26 24.05
N LYS A 188 20.07 4.04 25.33
CA LYS A 188 21.11 4.77 26.07
C LYS A 188 22.49 4.56 25.45
N ALA A 189 22.87 3.30 25.18
CA ALA A 189 24.15 2.96 24.56
C ALA A 189 24.28 3.62 23.16
N PHE A 190 23.22 3.56 22.34
CA PHE A 190 23.20 4.19 21.03
C PHE A 190 23.35 5.70 21.12
N THR A 191 22.64 6.36 22.03
CA THR A 191 22.76 7.81 22.27
C THR A 191 24.17 8.19 22.71
N GLN A 192 24.76 7.41 23.63
CA GLN A 192 26.14 7.64 24.10
C GLN A 192 27.16 7.50 22.97
N TYR A 193 27.00 6.50 22.10
CA TYR A 193 27.83 6.33 20.90
C TYR A 193 27.72 7.55 19.98
N LEU A 194 26.49 7.96 19.63
CA LEU A 194 26.25 9.09 18.74
C LEU A 194 26.77 10.44 19.29
N ASN A 195 26.79 10.60 20.61
CA ASN A 195 27.34 11.79 21.26
C ASN A 195 28.88 11.82 21.28
N LYS A 196 29.53 10.67 21.16
CA LYS A 196 31.02 10.56 21.16
C LYS A 196 31.62 10.74 19.77
N VAL A 197 30.91 10.29 18.73
CA VAL A 197 31.43 10.35 17.36
C VAL A 197 31.23 11.72 16.72
N SER A 198 32.14 12.10 15.84
CA SER A 198 32.00 13.36 15.07
C SER A 198 31.00 13.19 13.92
N ILE A 199 30.43 14.30 13.44
CA ILE A 199 29.56 14.29 12.25
C ILE A 199 30.34 13.94 10.97
N VAL A 200 31.67 14.08 10.99
CA VAL A 200 32.54 13.70 9.86
C VAL A 200 32.68 12.20 9.77
N ASP A 201 32.85 11.53 10.92
CA ASP A 201 32.98 10.07 11.00
C ASP A 201 31.64 9.35 10.82
N GLU A 202 30.56 9.92 11.37
CA GLU A 202 29.19 9.40 11.26
C GLU A 202 28.21 10.45 10.69
N PRO A 203 28.19 10.64 9.37
CA PRO A 203 27.42 11.73 8.74
C PRO A 203 25.91 11.65 8.99
N TYR A 204 25.38 10.50 9.41
CA TYR A 204 23.96 10.33 9.67
C TYR A 204 23.59 10.40 11.15
N LYS A 205 24.58 10.69 12.06
CA LYS A 205 24.32 10.72 13.51
C LYS A 205 23.14 11.64 13.88
N ASN A 206 23.09 12.84 13.31
CA ASN A 206 22.07 13.83 13.62
C ASN A 206 20.69 13.42 13.08
N ILE A 207 20.61 12.70 11.94
CA ILE A 207 19.37 12.09 11.45
C ILE A 207 18.82 11.12 12.48
N PHE A 208 19.66 10.27 13.06
CA PHE A 208 19.26 9.29 14.06
C PHE A 208 18.75 9.95 15.35
N LEU A 209 19.49 10.95 15.84
CA LEU A 209 19.12 11.71 17.06
C LEU A 209 17.78 12.44 16.85
N ILE A 210 17.63 13.21 15.78
CA ILE A 210 16.41 13.95 15.48
C ILE A 210 15.22 12.99 15.34
N GLN A 211 15.40 11.88 14.63
CA GLN A 211 14.32 10.92 14.45
C GLN A 211 13.93 10.23 15.75
N MET A 212 14.90 9.85 16.58
CA MET A 212 14.68 9.14 17.84
C MET A 212 14.06 10.04 18.93
N TYR A 213 14.30 11.35 18.89
CA TYR A 213 13.83 12.27 19.93
C TYR A 213 12.73 13.24 19.49
N MET A 214 12.40 13.29 18.19
CA MET A 214 11.26 14.07 17.68
C MET A 214 10.23 13.24 16.92
N GLY A 215 10.50 11.96 16.69
CA GLY A 215 9.54 11.03 16.10
C GLY A 215 9.15 11.30 14.64
N LEU A 216 9.96 12.05 13.88
CA LEU A 216 9.69 12.33 12.47
C LEU A 216 9.78 11.06 11.62
N ARG A 217 9.04 11.04 10.49
CA ARG A 217 9.30 10.03 9.45
C ARG A 217 10.64 10.31 8.77
N ILE A 218 11.36 9.27 8.37
CA ILE A 218 12.67 9.46 7.71
C ILE A 218 12.59 10.40 6.50
N GLY A 219 11.54 10.30 5.69
CA GLY A 219 11.35 11.22 4.56
C GLY A 219 11.07 12.66 4.97
N GLU A 220 10.51 12.90 6.16
CA GLU A 220 10.31 14.23 6.73
C GLU A 220 11.65 14.80 7.23
N VAL A 221 12.46 13.99 7.93
CA VAL A 221 13.82 14.40 8.36
C VAL A 221 14.66 14.81 7.18
N LEU A 222 14.71 13.97 6.13
CA LEU A 222 15.51 14.22 4.93
C LEU A 222 15.01 15.41 4.08
N ALA A 223 13.78 15.87 4.31
CA ALA A 223 13.19 17.02 3.64
C ALA A 223 13.26 18.32 4.47
N LEU A 224 13.90 18.28 5.64
CA LEU A 224 14.13 19.49 6.42
C LEU A 224 15.09 20.44 5.68
N SER A 225 14.72 21.70 5.62
CA SER A 225 15.56 22.77 5.05
C SER A 225 15.99 23.74 6.15
N LYS A 226 16.94 24.62 5.85
CA LYS A 226 17.38 25.67 6.78
C LYS A 226 16.18 26.47 7.31
N GLU A 227 15.21 26.80 6.47
CA GLU A 227 13.98 27.53 6.84
C GLU A 227 12.98 26.68 7.65
N SER A 228 13.22 25.38 7.76
CA SER A 228 12.41 24.51 8.61
C SER A 228 12.80 24.59 10.08
N VAL A 229 13.97 25.14 10.39
CA VAL A 229 14.57 25.14 11.73
C VAL A 229 14.68 26.57 12.24
N ASP A 230 13.87 26.91 13.23
CA ASP A 230 13.90 28.18 13.94
C ASP A 230 14.49 27.94 15.33
N LEU A 231 15.80 28.16 15.47
CA LEU A 231 16.50 27.91 16.73
C LEU A 231 16.25 29.01 17.77
N GLU A 232 15.95 30.23 17.32
CA GLU A 232 15.64 31.34 18.23
C GLU A 232 14.36 31.06 19.01
N ASN A 233 13.30 30.63 18.30
CA ASN A 233 12.03 30.27 18.91
C ASN A 233 11.93 28.77 19.29
N LYS A 234 12.97 27.99 19.05
CA LYS A 234 13.05 26.52 19.25
C LYS A 234 11.88 25.78 18.61
N VAL A 235 11.64 26.03 17.31
CA VAL A 235 10.51 25.51 16.57
C VAL A 235 10.99 24.82 15.29
N LEU A 236 10.44 23.63 15.03
CA LEU A 236 10.64 22.88 13.79
C LEU A 236 9.36 22.85 12.94
N TYR A 237 9.44 23.33 11.71
CA TYR A 237 8.34 23.30 10.75
C TYR A 237 8.45 22.08 9.84
N VAL A 238 7.57 21.11 10.00
CA VAL A 238 7.50 19.91 9.14
C VAL A 238 6.48 20.17 8.03
N LYS A 239 6.95 20.49 6.83
CA LYS A 239 6.11 20.89 5.69
C LYS A 239 6.26 20.00 4.47
N ARG A 240 7.41 19.32 4.32
CA ARG A 240 7.80 18.55 3.13
C ARG A 240 8.22 17.13 3.51
N THR A 241 8.28 16.26 2.53
CA THR A 241 8.81 14.90 2.70
C THR A 241 9.49 14.42 1.43
N LEU A 242 10.62 13.74 1.54
CA LEU A 242 11.18 12.99 0.42
C LEU A 242 10.30 11.76 0.16
N THR A 243 9.98 11.53 -1.10
CA THR A 243 9.18 10.40 -1.57
C THR A 243 9.72 9.88 -2.90
N ASN A 244 9.13 8.83 -3.42
CA ASN A 244 9.48 8.32 -4.74
C ASN A 244 8.45 8.74 -5.78
N ASP A 245 8.91 9.06 -6.98
CA ASP A 245 8.09 9.22 -8.17
C ASP A 245 7.65 7.87 -8.76
N LYS A 246 7.06 7.91 -9.95
CA LYS A 246 6.61 6.71 -10.69
C LYS A 246 7.75 5.81 -11.20
N GLU A 247 8.97 6.29 -11.27
CA GLU A 247 10.17 5.56 -11.69
C GLU A 247 11.09 5.20 -10.51
N PHE A 248 10.60 5.34 -9.26
CA PHE A 248 11.38 5.18 -8.02
C PHE A 248 12.51 6.19 -7.83
N ALA A 249 12.57 7.27 -8.63
CA ALA A 249 13.46 8.37 -8.33
C ALA A 249 13.00 9.11 -7.05
N ILE A 250 13.96 9.52 -6.23
CA ILE A 250 13.65 10.29 -5.02
C ILE A 250 13.31 11.71 -5.44
N ILE A 251 12.19 12.21 -4.97
CA ILE A 251 11.74 13.58 -5.22
C ILE A 251 11.34 14.27 -3.92
N LEU A 252 11.50 15.57 -3.89
CA LEU A 252 10.97 16.41 -2.82
C LEU A 252 9.48 16.66 -3.06
N GLY A 253 8.65 16.11 -2.20
CA GLY A 253 7.21 16.34 -2.24
C GLY A 253 6.85 17.70 -1.66
N ASN A 254 6.10 18.50 -2.40
CA ASN A 254 5.70 19.87 -2.03
C ASN A 254 4.64 19.92 -0.91
N LYS A 255 4.06 18.79 -0.52
CA LYS A 255 3.12 18.67 0.61
C LYS A 255 3.35 17.33 1.29
N THR A 256 3.28 17.32 2.61
CA THR A 256 3.04 16.07 3.32
C THR A 256 1.70 15.50 2.83
N LYS A 257 1.62 14.19 2.65
CA LYS A 257 0.53 13.46 1.99
C LYS A 257 -0.88 13.70 2.57
N THR A 258 -0.95 14.34 3.73
CA THR A 258 -2.18 14.64 4.48
C THR A 258 -2.05 16.00 5.14
N TYR A 259 -3.18 16.68 5.36
CA TYR A 259 -3.24 17.93 6.13
C TYR A 259 -2.61 17.79 7.53
N SER A 260 -2.71 16.62 8.15
CA SER A 260 -2.05 16.25 9.42
C SER A 260 -0.52 16.10 9.33
N GLY A 261 0.05 16.14 8.14
CA GLY A 261 1.51 16.11 7.95
C GLY A 261 2.20 17.45 8.14
N ASN A 262 1.51 18.57 7.84
CA ASN A 262 2.02 19.90 8.12
C ASN A 262 1.81 20.18 9.62
N ARG A 263 2.90 20.28 10.35
CA ARG A 263 2.87 20.51 11.78
C ARG A 263 4.10 21.26 12.24
N THR A 264 3.93 21.92 13.36
CA THR A 264 4.98 22.62 14.09
C THR A 264 5.31 21.82 15.34
N LEU A 265 6.58 21.57 15.58
CA LEU A 265 7.08 20.82 16.71
C LEU A 265 8.02 21.71 17.55
N PRO A 266 7.92 21.73 18.88
CA PRO A 266 8.94 22.36 19.71
C PRO A 266 10.25 21.55 19.60
N ILE A 267 11.37 22.24 19.52
CA ILE A 267 12.71 21.64 19.57
C ILE A 267 13.12 21.57 21.05
N PRO A 268 13.32 20.36 21.61
CA PRO A 268 13.84 20.22 22.97
C PRO A 268 15.24 20.86 23.09
N ASP A 269 15.52 21.47 24.25
CA ASP A 269 16.79 22.20 24.48
C ASP A 269 18.03 21.35 24.17
N PHE A 270 18.02 20.07 24.54
CA PHE A 270 19.13 19.16 24.30
C PHE A 270 19.35 18.82 22.81
N LEU A 271 18.40 19.12 21.93
CA LEU A 271 18.55 18.96 20.49
C LEU A 271 19.01 20.23 19.77
N VAL A 272 18.95 21.39 20.42
CA VAL A 272 19.44 22.67 19.82
C VAL A 272 20.88 22.53 19.34
N PRO A 273 21.85 22.04 20.14
CA PRO A 273 23.24 21.87 19.67
C PRO A 273 23.36 20.91 18.47
N ILE A 274 22.49 19.91 18.37
CA ILE A 274 22.47 18.96 17.26
C ILE A 274 22.05 19.64 15.94
N PHE A 275 21.04 20.51 16.01
CA PHE A 275 20.64 21.31 14.85
C PHE A 275 21.69 22.34 14.49
N GLU A 276 22.34 23.00 15.46
CA GLU A 276 23.44 23.93 15.21
C GLU A 276 24.61 23.25 14.52
N GLU A 277 25.04 22.07 15.02
CA GLU A 277 26.09 21.25 14.39
C GLU A 277 25.70 20.90 12.96
N GLN A 278 24.45 20.45 12.74
CA GLN A 278 23.97 20.08 11.41
C GLN A 278 23.95 21.27 10.44
N LEU A 279 23.47 22.43 10.89
CA LEU A 279 23.40 23.64 10.06
C LEU A 279 24.78 24.12 9.66
N LYS A 280 25.78 24.05 10.56
CA LYS A 280 27.17 24.35 10.26
C LYS A 280 27.81 23.38 9.27
N TYR A 281 27.46 22.11 9.35
CA TYR A 281 27.97 21.06 8.47
C TYR A 281 27.30 21.06 7.08
N THR A 282 26.14 21.72 6.95
CA THR A 282 25.35 21.72 5.73
C THR A 282 25.89 22.67 4.67
N ASN A 283 26.30 22.14 3.51
CA ASN A 283 26.67 22.94 2.34
C ASN A 283 25.41 23.53 1.65
N GLU A 284 25.63 24.56 0.83
CA GLU A 284 24.59 25.09 -0.05
C GLU A 284 24.14 24.04 -1.05
N ASN A 285 22.85 23.96 -1.29
CA ASN A 285 22.25 23.04 -2.25
C ASN A 285 20.92 23.60 -2.77
N LEU A 286 20.44 23.04 -3.90
CA LEU A 286 19.28 23.56 -4.66
C LEU A 286 18.01 23.79 -3.83
N HIS A 287 17.80 23.05 -2.74
CA HIS A 287 16.59 23.11 -1.94
C HIS A 287 16.82 23.55 -0.50
N ASN A 288 18.03 24.05 -0.17
CA ASN A 288 18.47 24.41 1.17
C ASN A 288 18.26 23.30 2.21
N LEU A 289 18.28 22.03 1.79
CA LEU A 289 18.08 20.90 2.70
C LEU A 289 19.28 20.77 3.64
N ILE A 290 18.99 20.44 4.90
CA ILE A 290 20.05 20.25 5.91
C ILE A 290 20.68 18.85 5.87
N PHE A 291 20.04 17.90 5.15
CA PHE A 291 20.54 16.54 4.95
C PHE A 291 20.62 16.21 3.47
N THR A 292 21.84 16.30 2.92
CA THR A 292 22.11 15.96 1.52
C THR A 292 23.44 15.21 1.41
N ASN A 293 23.63 14.52 0.30
CA ASN A 293 24.92 13.98 -0.10
C ASN A 293 25.38 14.78 -1.34
N ASN A 294 26.13 15.86 -1.11
CA ASN A 294 26.38 16.90 -2.09
C ASN A 294 25.02 17.41 -2.65
N ASP A 295 24.83 17.48 -3.96
CA ASP A 295 23.58 17.93 -4.60
C ASP A 295 22.53 16.82 -4.77
N SER A 296 22.71 15.67 -4.14
CA SER A 296 21.79 14.54 -4.29
C SER A 296 21.05 14.22 -2.99
N TYR A 297 19.83 13.67 -3.15
CA TYR A 297 19.04 13.19 -2.01
C TYR A 297 19.64 11.90 -1.41
N ILE A 298 19.67 11.84 -0.08
CA ILE A 298 20.12 10.65 0.64
C ILE A 298 19.06 9.55 0.52
N ARG A 299 19.49 8.35 0.15
CA ARG A 299 18.61 7.18 0.09
C ARG A 299 18.39 6.60 1.48
N THR A 300 17.14 6.36 1.85
CA THR A 300 16.78 5.68 3.12
C THR A 300 17.48 4.32 3.28
N SER A 301 17.79 3.63 2.19
CA SER A 301 18.52 2.36 2.23
C SER A 301 19.96 2.54 2.73
N ALA A 302 20.65 3.64 2.37
CA ALA A 302 22.00 3.95 2.86
C ALA A 302 21.96 4.22 4.38
N ILE A 303 21.00 5.03 4.83
CA ILE A 303 20.82 5.33 6.26
C ILE A 303 20.52 4.05 7.05
N ASN A 304 19.65 3.18 6.56
CA ASN A 304 19.35 1.91 7.22
C ASN A 304 20.55 0.93 7.23
N LYS A 305 21.38 0.96 6.19
CA LYS A 305 22.63 0.17 6.14
C LYS A 305 23.58 0.62 7.23
N GLU A 306 23.78 1.92 7.35
CA GLU A 306 24.66 2.51 8.37
C GLU A 306 24.13 2.28 9.78
N LEU A 307 22.85 2.52 10.01
CA LEU A 307 22.21 2.21 11.28
C LEU A 307 22.45 0.76 11.72
N LYS A 308 22.32 -0.19 10.80
CA LYS A 308 22.57 -1.61 11.10
C LYS A 308 24.02 -1.92 11.36
N ARG A 309 24.96 -1.23 10.68
CA ARG A 309 26.39 -1.34 10.96
C ARG A 309 26.67 -0.94 12.39
N ILE A 310 26.23 0.25 12.81
CA ILE A 310 26.43 0.76 14.16
C ILE A 310 25.90 -0.21 15.22
N PHE A 311 24.66 -0.70 15.05
CA PHE A 311 24.09 -1.64 16.01
C PHE A 311 24.87 -2.94 16.10
N LYS A 312 25.33 -3.48 14.98
CA LYS A 312 26.08 -4.74 14.93
C LYS A 312 27.51 -4.59 15.40
N GLU A 313 28.23 -3.60 14.90
CA GLU A 313 29.69 -3.47 15.04
C GLU A 313 30.07 -2.66 16.28
N GLU A 314 29.36 -1.58 16.60
CA GLU A 314 29.70 -0.70 17.71
C GLU A 314 28.96 -1.04 19.01
N LEU A 315 27.71 -1.53 18.88
CA LEU A 315 26.89 -1.83 20.06
C LEU A 315 26.77 -3.33 20.35
N ASN A 316 27.25 -4.20 19.46
CA ASN A 316 27.12 -5.65 19.53
C ASN A 316 25.67 -6.12 19.77
N VAL A 317 24.71 -5.50 19.08
CA VAL A 317 23.27 -5.79 19.14
C VAL A 317 22.79 -6.38 17.82
N ASP A 318 21.89 -7.38 17.87
CA ASP A 318 21.26 -7.92 16.65
C ASP A 318 20.54 -6.82 15.87
N SER A 319 21.04 -6.54 14.69
CA SER A 319 20.54 -5.47 13.81
C SER A 319 19.48 -5.91 12.81
N LYS A 320 19.04 -7.20 12.85
CA LYS A 320 18.10 -7.78 11.85
C LYS A 320 16.81 -6.99 11.71
N ASN A 321 16.24 -6.54 12.83
CA ASN A 321 14.98 -5.81 12.87
C ASN A 321 15.16 -4.28 13.04
N ILE A 322 16.40 -3.80 13.10
CA ILE A 322 16.70 -2.39 13.27
C ILE A 322 16.50 -1.63 11.95
N SER A 323 15.83 -0.51 12.02
CA SER A 323 15.58 0.41 10.91
C SER A 323 15.25 1.82 11.43
N THR A 324 15.29 2.81 10.56
CA THR A 324 14.87 4.18 10.88
C THR A 324 13.43 4.23 11.42
N HIS A 325 12.56 3.31 11.01
CA HIS A 325 11.20 3.23 11.55
C HIS A 325 11.18 2.80 13.03
N CYS A 326 12.13 1.95 13.44
CA CYS A 326 12.32 1.56 14.84
C CYS A 326 12.64 2.78 15.72
N LEU A 327 13.48 3.73 15.24
CA LEU A 327 13.82 4.95 15.99
C LEU A 327 12.58 5.81 16.24
N ARG A 328 11.74 5.99 15.21
CA ARG A 328 10.47 6.69 15.38
C ARG A 328 9.51 5.96 16.31
N HIS A 329 9.50 4.62 16.24
CA HIS A 329 8.68 3.81 17.14
C HIS A 329 9.15 3.94 18.58
N THR A 330 10.46 4.01 18.81
CA THR A 330 11.07 4.25 20.12
C THR A 330 10.60 5.59 20.70
N TYR A 331 10.59 6.67 19.91
CA TYR A 331 10.04 7.96 20.35
C TYR A 331 8.59 7.82 20.86
N GLY A 332 7.71 7.21 20.06
CA GLY A 332 6.31 7.06 20.44
C GLY A 332 6.13 6.23 21.72
N THR A 333 6.92 5.16 21.85
CA THR A 333 6.92 4.33 23.07
C THR A 333 7.36 5.13 24.30
N ARG A 334 8.46 5.91 24.20
CA ARG A 334 8.93 6.75 25.33
C ARG A 334 7.93 7.84 25.70
N CYS A 335 7.25 8.43 24.72
CA CYS A 335 6.20 9.41 25.01
C CYS A 335 5.05 8.80 25.81
N ILE A 336 4.61 7.59 25.47
CA ILE A 336 3.55 6.90 26.20
C ILE A 336 4.02 6.48 27.61
N GLU A 337 5.23 5.95 27.71
CA GLU A 337 5.85 5.63 29.02
C GLU A 337 5.97 6.85 29.93
N ALA A 338 6.14 8.05 29.33
CA ALA A 338 6.12 9.32 30.05
C ALA A 338 4.70 9.86 30.36
N GLY A 339 3.64 9.10 30.06
CA GLY A 339 2.26 9.49 30.33
C GLY A 339 1.60 10.36 29.27
N MET A 340 2.20 10.48 28.07
CA MET A 340 1.60 11.26 26.99
C MET A 340 0.35 10.57 26.44
N THR A 341 -0.74 11.33 26.29
CA THR A 341 -1.98 10.79 25.72
C THR A 341 -1.84 10.45 24.24
N ALA A 342 -2.59 9.45 23.77
CA ALA A 342 -2.58 9.02 22.37
C ALA A 342 -2.94 10.16 21.39
N VAL A 343 -3.81 11.08 21.78
CA VAL A 343 -4.23 12.22 20.95
C VAL A 343 -3.09 13.23 20.76
N VAL A 344 -2.34 13.52 21.81
CA VAL A 344 -1.17 14.42 21.74
C VAL A 344 -0.08 13.77 20.89
N LEU A 345 0.23 12.49 21.16
CA LEU A 345 1.21 11.73 20.40
C LEU A 345 0.85 11.64 18.89
N GLN A 346 -0.44 11.43 18.57
CA GLN A 346 -0.94 11.43 17.20
C GLN A 346 -0.58 12.73 16.46
N ARG A 347 -0.81 13.88 17.11
CA ARG A 347 -0.51 15.21 16.53
C ARG A 347 0.99 15.40 16.32
N LEU A 348 1.81 15.10 17.33
CA LEU A 348 3.27 15.22 17.23
C LEU A 348 3.86 14.31 16.15
N MET A 349 3.38 13.09 16.04
CA MET A 349 3.83 12.14 15.01
C MET A 349 3.22 12.39 13.63
N GLY A 350 2.16 13.22 13.51
CA GLY A 350 1.47 13.46 12.25
C GLY A 350 0.78 12.20 11.72
N HIS A 351 0.13 11.41 12.58
CA HIS A 351 -0.74 10.34 12.16
C HIS A 351 -2.09 10.89 11.70
N LYS A 352 -2.64 10.34 10.62
CA LYS A 352 -3.93 10.80 10.06
C LYS A 352 -5.08 10.60 11.05
N ASP A 353 -5.03 9.51 11.82
CA ASP A 353 -6.06 9.06 12.72
C ASP A 353 -5.43 8.57 14.03
N VAL A 354 -6.11 8.80 15.15
CA VAL A 354 -5.67 8.33 16.47
C VAL A 354 -5.63 6.80 16.55
N THR A 355 -6.48 6.13 15.79
CA THR A 355 -6.52 4.67 15.67
C THR A 355 -5.17 4.10 15.22
N VAL A 356 -4.44 4.82 14.36
CA VAL A 356 -3.08 4.43 13.96
C VAL A 356 -2.13 4.42 15.17
N THR A 357 -2.22 5.45 16.02
CA THR A 357 -1.40 5.53 17.24
C THR A 357 -1.79 4.44 18.24
N LEU A 358 -3.08 4.26 18.50
CA LEU A 358 -3.58 3.25 19.41
C LEU A 358 -3.17 1.84 18.97
N ASN A 359 -3.40 1.48 17.70
CA ASN A 359 -3.04 0.16 17.18
C ASN A 359 -1.53 -0.09 17.18
N THR A 360 -0.74 0.96 16.92
CA THR A 360 0.73 0.84 16.89
C THR A 360 1.32 0.60 18.28
N TYR A 361 0.72 1.20 19.31
CA TYR A 361 1.25 1.19 20.69
C TYR A 361 0.34 0.46 21.68
N THR A 362 -0.57 -0.39 21.23
CA THR A 362 -1.52 -1.13 22.09
C THR A 362 -0.83 -1.87 23.21
N SER A 363 0.29 -2.56 22.93
CA SER A 363 1.03 -3.32 23.93
C SER A 363 1.63 -2.41 25.03
N VAL A 364 2.06 -1.21 24.67
CA VAL A 364 2.59 -0.22 25.62
C VAL A 364 1.47 0.32 26.49
N PHE A 365 0.34 0.72 25.90
CA PHE A 365 -0.84 1.19 26.66
C PHE A 365 -1.36 0.12 27.62
N ASN A 366 -1.41 -1.15 27.22
CA ASN A 366 -1.87 -2.22 28.10
C ASN A 366 -0.96 -2.43 29.31
N LYS A 367 0.35 -2.22 29.17
CA LYS A 367 1.31 -2.34 30.27
C LYS A 367 1.07 -1.31 31.37
N PHE A 368 0.59 -0.12 31.01
CA PHE A 368 0.32 0.97 31.97
C PHE A 368 -1.13 1.00 32.47
N LYS A 369 -1.95 0.02 32.11
CA LYS A 369 -3.36 0.00 32.51
C LYS A 369 -3.52 -0.07 34.05
N GLU A 370 -2.69 -0.82 34.72
CA GLU A 370 -2.71 -0.96 36.18
C GLU A 370 -2.30 0.34 36.87
N ASP A 371 -1.20 0.96 36.41
CA ASP A 371 -0.70 2.23 36.93
C ASP A 371 -1.74 3.36 36.76
N GLU A 372 -2.46 3.39 35.64
CA GLU A 372 -3.51 4.36 35.40
C GLU A 372 -4.74 4.14 36.32
N LEU A 373 -5.10 2.87 36.58
CA LEU A 373 -6.16 2.54 37.54
C LEU A 373 -5.79 2.97 38.97
N GLU A 374 -4.54 2.83 39.35
CA GLU A 374 -4.05 3.27 40.67
C GLU A 374 -4.11 4.80 40.83
N LYS A 375 -3.82 5.56 39.77
CA LYS A 375 -4.02 7.02 39.75
C LYS A 375 -5.49 7.40 39.99
N VAL A 376 -6.43 6.68 39.34
CA VAL A 376 -7.85 6.86 39.52
C VAL A 376 -8.24 6.56 40.98
N ASN A 377 -7.79 5.44 41.54
CA ASN A 377 -8.04 5.10 42.91
C ASN A 377 -7.52 6.16 43.88
N THR A 378 -6.31 6.63 43.68
CA THR A 378 -5.71 7.72 44.47
C THR A 378 -6.52 8.99 44.37
N TYR A 379 -6.98 9.37 43.16
CA TYR A 379 -7.84 10.52 42.96
C TYR A 379 -9.18 10.39 43.70
N LEU A 380 -9.83 9.25 43.62
CA LEU A 380 -11.09 8.95 44.29
C LEU A 380 -10.95 9.01 45.83
N ASN A 381 -9.85 8.41 46.34
CA ASN A 381 -9.54 8.44 47.77
C ASN A 381 -9.31 9.87 48.28
N ASN A 382 -8.49 10.65 47.57
CA ASN A 382 -8.16 12.02 47.96
C ASN A 382 -9.38 12.96 47.94
N ASN A 383 -10.37 12.67 47.11
CA ASN A 383 -11.61 13.45 47.02
C ASN A 383 -12.78 12.82 47.80
N GLN A 384 -12.55 11.80 48.62
CA GLN A 384 -13.56 11.07 49.40
C GLN A 384 -14.74 10.55 48.54
N LEU A 385 -14.47 10.17 47.29
CA LEU A 385 -15.46 9.65 46.35
C LEU A 385 -15.54 8.11 46.34
N ASN A 386 -14.80 7.43 47.20
CA ASN A 386 -14.84 5.98 47.37
C ASN A 386 -15.91 5.60 48.43
N PHE A 387 -16.62 4.52 48.16
CA PHE A 387 -17.51 3.90 49.14
C PHE A 387 -16.65 3.19 50.21
N VAL A 388 -16.39 3.82 51.32
CA VAL A 388 -15.91 3.16 52.50
C VAL A 388 -17.10 2.46 53.14
N ASN A 389 -17.20 1.15 53.06
CA ASN A 389 -18.12 0.40 53.93
C ASN A 389 -17.69 0.67 55.38
N ASN A 390 -18.38 1.57 56.04
CA ASN A 390 -18.37 1.62 57.50
C ASN A 390 -19.12 0.39 57.99
N SER A 391 -18.45 -0.74 57.96
CA SER A 391 -18.86 -1.93 58.75
C SER A 391 -18.27 -1.71 60.14
N ASN A 392 -19.10 -1.16 61.02
CA ASN A 392 -18.91 -1.33 62.48
C ASN A 392 -19.22 -2.76 62.86
#